data_7f16703d84d933503bb513a05c17766f
#
_entry.id   7f16703d84d933503bb513a05c17766f
#
_cell.length_a   1.000
_cell.length_b   1.000
_cell.length_c   1.000
_cell.angle_alpha   90.00
_cell.angle_beta   90.00
_cell.angle_gamma   90.00
#
_symmetry.space_group_name_H-M   'P 1'
#
loop_
_entity.id
_entity.type
_entity.pdbx_description
1 polymer ?
#
loop_
_entity_poly.entity_id
_entity_poly.type
_entity_poly.pdbx_seq_one_letter_code
_entity_poly.pdbx_strand_id
1 'polypeptide(L)'
;MQVKQIQIKAKVTPHNAKQVAEAMAGLGDLISQFKEIHTQEGIDEHVARINGYAYALVNMDVIAEETANTQVAYAACAAAAARQEELERLKGKWQ
;
A
#
# COMPACT_ATOMS: atom_id res chain seq x y z
N MET A 1 23.02 15.78 20.92
CA MET A 1 22.68 15.53 20.59
C MET A 1 22.15 14.98 20.25
N GLN A 2 21.96 14.68 20.09
CA GLN A 2 21.41 14.07 19.82
C GLN A 2 20.63 13.80 19.17
N VAL A 3 20.20 14.00 19.04
CA VAL A 3 19.34 13.90 18.56
C VAL A 3 19.37 13.33 17.62
N LYS A 4 19.79 13.35 17.09
CA LYS A 4 19.82 12.84 16.14
C LYS A 4 19.77 11.67 16.07
N GLN A 5 19.93 11.23 16.74
CA GLN A 5 19.91 10.09 16.79
C GLN A 5 18.98 9.55 16.45
N ILE A 6 18.46 9.99 16.41
CA ILE A 6 17.42 9.64 16.16
C ILE A 6 17.33 8.85 15.12
N GLN A 7 17.70 9.06 14.28
CA GLN A 7 17.58 8.36 13.29
C GLN A 7 18.00 7.17 13.31
N ILE A 8 18.53 7.06 14.03
CA ILE A 8 19.02 6.00 14.21
C ILE A 8 18.27 4.98 14.22
N LYS A 9 17.33 5.14 14.67
CA LYS A 9 16.58 4.22 14.74
C LYS A 9 16.23 3.67 13.63
N ALA A 10 16.44 4.16 12.71
CA ALA A 10 16.06 3.57 11.52
C ALA A 10 16.79 2.32 11.26
N LYS A 11 17.68 1.92 12.08
CA LYS A 11 18.35 0.82 11.80
C LYS A 11 17.56 -0.37 11.78
N VAL A 12 17.73 -1.20 10.80
CA VAL A 12 17.03 -2.43 10.65
C VAL A 12 17.75 -3.52 11.37
N THR A 13 17.06 -4.16 12.29
CA THR A 13 17.59 -5.34 12.95
C THR A 13 17.06 -6.53 12.20
N PRO A 14 17.59 -7.72 12.40
CA PRO A 14 17.03 -8.91 11.75
C PRO A 14 15.55 -9.10 12.05
N HIS A 15 15.15 -8.75 13.25
CA HIS A 15 13.76 -8.87 13.64
C HIS A 15 12.89 -7.89 12.82
N ASN A 16 13.38 -6.66 12.69
CA ASN A 16 12.65 -5.66 11.93
C ASN A 16 12.61 -6.01 10.45
N ALA A 17 13.68 -6.61 9.95
CA ALA A 17 13.71 -7.00 8.54
C ALA A 17 12.61 -7.99 8.23
N LYS A 18 12.36 -8.93 9.14
CA LYS A 18 11.30 -9.91 8.93
C LYS A 18 9.95 -9.23 8.97
N GLN A 19 9.75 -8.32 9.92
CA GLN A 19 8.49 -7.60 10.01
C GLN A 19 8.24 -6.77 8.76
N VAL A 20 9.27 -6.12 8.27
CA VAL A 20 9.14 -5.31 7.07
C VAL A 20 8.77 -6.18 5.88
N ALA A 21 9.45 -7.34 5.74
CA ALA A 21 9.17 -8.22 4.63
C ALA A 21 7.72 -8.73 4.68
N GLU A 22 7.24 -9.07 5.87
CA GLU A 22 5.86 -9.55 6.02
C GLU A 22 4.87 -8.43 5.72
N ALA A 23 5.18 -7.22 6.16
CA ALA A 23 4.30 -6.08 5.92
C ALA A 23 4.23 -5.77 4.44
N MET A 24 5.37 -5.79 3.75
CA MET A 24 5.37 -5.49 2.33
C MET A 24 4.65 -6.58 1.54
N ALA A 25 4.78 -7.84 1.98
CA ALA A 25 4.05 -8.91 1.32
C ALA A 25 2.55 -8.72 1.51
N GLY A 26 2.13 -8.31 2.71
CA GLY A 26 0.72 -8.05 2.97
C GLY A 26 0.18 -6.92 2.12
N LEU A 27 0.97 -5.86 1.98
CA LEU A 27 0.57 -4.74 1.12
C LEU A 27 0.47 -5.20 -0.34
N GLY A 28 1.41 -6.03 -0.78
CA GLY A 28 1.37 -6.55 -2.13
C GLY A 28 0.14 -7.38 -2.38
N ASP A 29 -0.27 -8.18 -1.39
CA ASP A 29 -1.47 -8.98 -1.50
C ASP A 29 -2.70 -8.08 -1.63
N LEU A 30 -2.76 -7.03 -0.82
CA LEU A 30 -3.88 -6.10 -0.88
C LEU A 30 -3.96 -5.43 -2.24
N ILE A 31 -2.79 -5.03 -2.77
CA ILE A 31 -2.76 -4.37 -4.06
C ILE A 31 -3.23 -5.32 -5.15
N SER A 32 -2.82 -6.59 -5.08
CA SER A 32 -3.21 -7.55 -6.11
C SER A 32 -4.70 -7.86 -6.08
N GLN A 33 -5.38 -7.55 -4.98
CA GLN A 33 -6.81 -7.83 -4.87
C GLN A 33 -7.67 -6.88 -5.70
N PHE A 34 -7.12 -5.80 -6.23
CA PHE A 34 -7.89 -4.91 -7.07
C PHE A 34 -8.52 -5.63 -8.25
N LYS A 35 -7.87 -6.66 -8.76
CA LYS A 35 -8.39 -7.38 -9.91
C LYS A 35 -9.71 -8.09 -9.63
N GLU A 36 -10.05 -8.24 -8.35
CA GLU A 36 -11.29 -8.90 -7.99
C GLU A 36 -12.39 -7.93 -7.59
N ILE A 37 -12.14 -6.65 -7.71
CA ILE A 37 -13.12 -5.63 -7.35
C ILE A 37 -13.84 -5.20 -8.61
N HIS A 38 -15.15 -5.16 -8.54
CA HIS A 38 -15.98 -4.95 -9.73
C HIS A 38 -16.73 -3.63 -9.77
N THR A 39 -16.55 -2.76 -8.81
CA THR A 39 -17.23 -1.47 -8.79
C THR A 39 -16.25 -0.35 -8.47
N GLN A 40 -16.57 0.85 -8.94
CA GLN A 40 -15.74 2.01 -8.63
C GLN A 40 -15.72 2.26 -7.13
N GLU A 41 -16.86 2.09 -6.50
CA GLU A 41 -16.96 2.28 -5.06
C GLU A 41 -16.03 1.31 -4.34
N GLY A 42 -16.01 0.05 -4.78
CA GLY A 42 -15.13 -0.93 -4.18
C GLY A 42 -13.67 -0.59 -4.37
N ILE A 43 -13.32 -0.04 -5.54
CA ILE A 43 -11.96 0.37 -5.80
C ILE A 43 -11.57 1.49 -4.83
N ASP A 44 -12.43 2.48 -4.66
CA ASP A 44 -12.14 3.60 -3.78
C ASP A 44 -11.98 3.14 -2.33
N GLU A 45 -12.83 2.23 -1.90
CA GLU A 45 -12.74 1.69 -0.55
C GLU A 45 -11.46 0.91 -0.36
N HIS A 46 -11.03 0.20 -1.39
CA HIS A 46 -9.84 -0.62 -1.27
C HIS A 46 -8.59 0.26 -1.21
N VAL A 47 -8.57 1.35 -1.95
CA VAL A 47 -7.46 2.31 -1.85
C VAL A 47 -7.37 2.84 -0.42
N ALA A 48 -8.52 3.19 0.16
CA ALA A 48 -8.55 3.69 1.52
C ALA A 48 -8.04 2.64 2.50
N ARG A 49 -8.40 1.37 2.26
CA ARG A 49 -7.96 0.28 3.13
C ARG A 49 -6.45 0.12 3.07
N ILE A 50 -5.88 0.18 1.87
CA ILE A 50 -4.44 0.04 1.71
C ILE A 50 -3.73 1.20 2.40
N ASN A 51 -4.25 2.42 2.24
CA ASN A 51 -3.65 3.58 2.86
C ASN A 51 -3.72 3.50 4.37
N GLY A 52 -4.83 3.00 4.91
CA GLY A 52 -4.97 2.83 6.35
C GLY A 52 -4.00 1.80 6.90
N TYR A 53 -3.81 0.71 6.16
CA TYR A 53 -2.89 -0.32 6.57
C TYR A 53 -1.45 0.22 6.57
N ALA A 54 -1.09 0.94 5.50
CA ALA A 54 0.24 1.52 5.42
C ALA A 54 0.46 2.55 6.53
N TYR A 55 -0.57 3.34 6.84
CA TYR A 55 -0.46 4.33 7.89
C TYR A 55 -0.21 3.65 9.25
N ALA A 56 -0.90 2.55 9.50
CA ALA A 56 -0.69 1.81 10.74
C ALA A 56 0.74 1.28 10.82
N LEU A 57 1.27 0.81 9.69
CA LEU A 57 2.64 0.31 9.68
C LEU A 57 3.65 1.41 9.95
N VAL A 58 3.37 2.62 9.47
CA VAL A 58 4.25 3.76 9.75
C VAL A 58 4.19 4.08 11.24
N ASN A 59 3.00 4.06 11.81
CA ASN A 59 2.85 4.36 13.23
C ASN A 59 3.53 3.33 14.13
N MET A 60 3.66 2.12 13.63
CA MET A 60 4.34 1.06 14.38
C MET A 60 5.82 0.97 14.03
N ASP A 61 6.32 1.93 13.26
CA ASP A 61 7.72 1.97 12.84
C ASP A 61 8.14 0.75 12.03
N VAL A 62 7.20 0.11 11.34
CA VAL A 62 7.52 -1.03 10.50
C VAL A 62 8.04 -0.56 9.16
N ILE A 63 7.43 0.49 8.59
CA ILE A 63 7.92 1.08 7.35
C ILE A 63 8.05 2.58 7.55
N ALA A 64 8.89 3.20 6.72
CA ALA A 64 9.08 4.63 6.79
C ALA A 64 7.90 5.36 6.15
N GLU A 65 7.63 6.55 6.63
CA GLU A 65 6.55 7.35 6.09
C GLU A 65 6.76 7.62 4.61
N GLU A 66 8.01 7.84 4.22
CA GLU A 66 8.33 8.07 2.83
C GLU A 66 7.97 6.86 1.97
N THR A 67 8.25 5.66 2.47
CA THR A 67 7.91 4.45 1.75
C THR A 67 6.40 4.34 1.55
N ALA A 68 5.65 4.66 2.60
CA ALA A 68 4.19 4.60 2.51
C ALA A 68 3.67 5.62 1.50
N ASN A 69 4.20 6.82 1.53
CA ASN A 69 3.70 7.89 0.68
C ASN A 69 4.13 7.78 -0.78
N THR A 70 5.29 7.18 -1.04
CA THR A 70 5.76 7.11 -2.42
C THR A 70 5.55 5.75 -3.04
N GLN A 71 6.01 4.69 -2.39
CA GLN A 71 5.93 3.38 -3.02
C GLN A 71 4.56 2.73 -2.89
N VAL A 72 4.02 2.73 -1.69
CA VAL A 72 2.74 2.07 -1.47
C VAL A 72 1.62 2.85 -2.10
N ALA A 73 1.59 4.16 -1.87
CA ALA A 73 0.52 4.98 -2.43
C ALA A 73 0.54 4.96 -3.95
N TYR A 74 1.73 5.04 -4.53
CA TYR A 74 1.84 5.01 -5.98
C TYR A 74 1.36 3.68 -6.54
N ALA A 75 1.79 2.57 -5.93
CA ALA A 75 1.40 1.26 -6.41
C ALA A 75 -0.10 1.05 -6.28
N ALA A 76 -0.68 1.51 -5.18
CA ALA A 76 -2.12 1.36 -4.97
C ALA A 76 -2.89 2.18 -5.99
N CYS A 77 -2.46 3.41 -6.24
CA CYS A 77 -3.14 4.26 -7.21
C CYS A 77 -3.00 3.71 -8.62
N ALA A 78 -1.83 3.20 -8.96
CA ALA A 78 -1.62 2.64 -10.29
C ALA A 78 -2.50 1.40 -10.50
N ALA A 79 -2.58 0.54 -9.50
CA ALA A 79 -3.40 -0.66 -9.60
C ALA A 79 -4.88 -0.30 -9.66
N ALA A 80 -5.29 0.69 -8.88
CA ALA A 80 -6.68 1.15 -8.90
C ALA A 80 -7.04 1.71 -10.26
N ALA A 81 -6.16 2.53 -10.83
CA ALA A 81 -6.42 3.12 -12.14
C ALA A 81 -6.51 2.05 -13.23
N ALA A 82 -5.62 1.05 -13.16
CA ALA A 82 -5.65 -0.03 -14.14
C ALA A 82 -6.95 -0.82 -14.04
N ARG A 83 -7.41 -1.08 -12.82
CA ARG A 83 -8.65 -1.82 -12.64
C ARG A 83 -9.84 -1.01 -13.09
N GLN A 84 -9.83 0.29 -12.80
CA GLN A 84 -10.89 1.17 -13.21
C GLN A 84 -11.01 1.20 -14.74
N GLU A 85 -9.86 1.27 -15.42
CA GLU A 85 -9.84 1.28 -16.86
C GLU A 85 -10.37 -0.03 -17.43
N GLU A 86 -10.04 -1.14 -16.78
CA GLU A 86 -10.52 -2.43 -17.23
C GLU A 86 -12.02 -2.55 -17.05
N LEU A 87 -12.56 -2.04 -15.93
CA LEU A 87 -13.98 -2.07 -15.71
C LEU A 87 -14.73 -1.24 -16.74
N GLU A 88 -14.17 -0.09 -17.13
CA GLU A 88 -14.77 0.71 -18.18
C GLU A 88 -14.79 -0.05 -19.50
N ARG A 89 -13.70 -0.73 -19.80
CA ARG A 89 -13.62 -1.50 -21.04
C ARG A 89 -14.62 -2.63 -21.05
N LEU A 90 -14.76 -3.31 -19.91
CA LEU A 90 -15.72 -4.40 -19.81
C LEU A 90 -17.16 -3.90 -19.90
N LYS A 91 -17.40 -2.73 -19.30
CA LYS A 91 -18.73 -2.14 -19.35
C LYS A 91 -19.13 -1.86 -20.80
N GLY A 92 -18.18 -1.37 -21.58
CA GLY A 92 -18.47 -1.13 -22.99
C GLY A 92 -18.82 -2.37 -23.74
N LYS A 93 -18.25 -3.52 -23.33
CA LYS A 93 -18.53 -4.75 -24.02
C LYS A 93 -19.93 -5.25 -23.77
N TRP A 94 -20.50 -4.89 -22.65
CA TRP A 94 -21.83 -5.38 -22.30
C TRP A 94 -22.94 -4.50 -22.87
N GLN A 95 -22.57 -3.41 -23.49
CA GLN A 95 -23.56 -2.56 -24.13
C GLN A 95 -23.58 -2.84 -25.62
#